data_568fe5948a7e8a063fc105861f0f65b9
#
_entry.id   568fe5948a7e8a063fc105861f0f65b9
#
_cell.length_a   1.000
_cell.length_b   1.000
_cell.length_c   1.000
_cell.angle_alpha   90.00
_cell.angle_beta   90.00
_cell.angle_gamma   90.00
#
_symmetry.space_group_name_H-M   'P 1'
#
loop_
_entity.id
_entity.type
_entity.pdbx_description
1 polymer ?
#
loop_
_entity_poly.entity_id
_entity_poly.type
_entity_poly.pdbx_seq_one_letter_code
_entity_poly.pdbx_strand_id
1 'polypeptide(L)'
;MKGIIFTEFMDLVEEKFGLDALDQLLSDAGDEGIYTSVGSYDHKALVKLIVQLSKQTGIPAEELQRVFGQSVFENLYESLPERSSLQGCKNSLQFIRLVEDYIHIEVKKLYQEANPPRFDFISETETEMIFDYKSARCMSHVCLGLIEGCAQHFDESLNIAMENNDKSGNDVRFKVTVVG
;
A
#
# COMPACT_ATOMS: atom_id res chain seq x y z
N MET A 1 2.75 0.57 -12.00
CA MET A 1 2.57 -0.15 -10.72
C MET A 1 2.84 -1.63 -10.96
N LYS A 2 3.44 -2.34 -9.99
CA LYS A 2 3.70 -3.78 -10.13
C LYS A 2 2.42 -4.58 -10.15
N GLY A 3 2.39 -5.63 -11.00
CA GLY A 3 1.21 -6.44 -11.21
C GLY A 3 0.74 -7.24 -9.99
N ILE A 4 1.67 -7.59 -9.08
CA ILE A 4 1.32 -8.22 -7.81
C ILE A 4 0.26 -7.41 -7.04
N ILE A 5 0.30 -6.09 -7.09
CA ILE A 5 -0.70 -5.23 -6.44
C ILE A 5 -2.09 -5.44 -7.05
N PHE A 6 -2.17 -5.68 -8.37
CA PHE A 6 -3.44 -5.94 -9.05
C PHE A 6 -3.97 -7.34 -8.75
N THR A 7 -3.11 -8.36 -8.81
CA THR A 7 -3.53 -9.74 -8.50
C THR A 7 -4.01 -9.85 -7.06
N GLU A 8 -3.29 -9.30 -6.08
CA GLU A 8 -3.72 -9.27 -4.68
C GLU A 8 -5.04 -8.50 -4.47
N PHE A 9 -5.25 -7.41 -5.23
CA PHE A 9 -6.52 -6.68 -5.15
C PHE A 9 -7.69 -7.53 -5.67
N MET A 10 -7.52 -8.24 -6.80
CA MET A 10 -8.55 -9.13 -7.34
C MET A 10 -8.87 -10.26 -6.37
N ASP A 11 -7.83 -10.91 -5.83
CA ASP A 11 -7.97 -12.01 -4.88
C ASP A 11 -8.72 -11.55 -3.61
N LEU A 12 -8.40 -10.36 -3.09
CA LEU A 12 -9.11 -9.78 -1.95
C LEU A 12 -10.59 -9.48 -2.27
N VAL A 13 -10.88 -8.93 -3.46
CA VAL A 13 -12.27 -8.65 -3.86
C VAL A 13 -13.06 -9.94 -3.98
N GLU A 14 -12.48 -10.98 -4.59
CA GLU A 14 -13.12 -12.28 -4.69
C GLU A 14 -13.37 -12.91 -3.32
N GLU A 15 -12.37 -12.85 -2.42
CA GLU A 15 -12.49 -13.37 -1.06
C GLU A 15 -13.60 -12.69 -0.25
N LYS A 16 -13.67 -11.36 -0.32
CA LYS A 16 -14.58 -10.57 0.54
C LYS A 16 -15.99 -10.43 -0.03
N PHE A 17 -16.12 -10.39 -1.35
CA PHE A 17 -17.38 -10.07 -2.02
C PHE A 17 -17.86 -11.18 -2.97
N GLY A 18 -17.02 -12.17 -3.27
CA GLY A 18 -17.32 -13.28 -4.17
C GLY A 18 -16.99 -13.01 -5.63
N LEU A 19 -16.93 -14.09 -6.42
CA LEU A 19 -16.58 -14.05 -7.84
C LEU A 19 -17.55 -13.21 -8.67
N ASP A 20 -18.85 -13.33 -8.41
CA ASP A 20 -19.88 -12.56 -9.15
C ASP A 20 -19.68 -11.04 -8.97
N ALA A 21 -19.28 -10.62 -7.77
CA ALA A 21 -19.00 -9.21 -7.49
C ALA A 21 -17.72 -8.73 -8.20
N LEU A 22 -16.71 -9.58 -8.29
CA LEU A 22 -15.49 -9.30 -9.05
C LEU A 22 -15.78 -9.17 -10.55
N ASP A 23 -16.53 -10.11 -11.13
CA ASP A 23 -16.93 -10.09 -12.54
C ASP A 23 -17.72 -8.82 -12.87
N GLN A 24 -18.66 -8.45 -12.01
CA GLN A 24 -19.42 -7.20 -12.17
C GLN A 24 -18.53 -5.97 -12.08
N LEU A 25 -17.57 -5.96 -11.12
CA LEU A 25 -16.61 -4.88 -10.96
C LEU A 25 -15.78 -4.67 -12.23
N LEU A 26 -15.24 -5.74 -12.79
CA LEU A 26 -14.43 -5.71 -14.01
C LEU A 26 -15.26 -5.22 -15.21
N SER A 27 -16.47 -5.74 -15.36
CA SER A 27 -17.41 -5.32 -16.41
C SER A 27 -17.71 -3.82 -16.33
N ASP A 28 -18.08 -3.33 -15.14
CA ASP A 28 -18.44 -1.92 -14.92
C ASP A 28 -17.23 -0.97 -15.05
N ALA A 29 -16.06 -1.47 -14.73
CA ALA A 29 -14.80 -0.76 -14.93
C ALA A 29 -14.35 -0.81 -16.39
N GLY A 30 -14.87 -1.69 -17.24
CA GLY A 30 -14.35 -1.94 -18.59
C GLY A 30 -12.90 -2.41 -18.53
N ASP A 31 -12.60 -3.30 -17.61
CA ASP A 31 -11.29 -3.90 -17.38
C ASP A 31 -11.37 -5.42 -17.64
N GLU A 32 -10.41 -5.96 -18.37
CA GLU A 32 -10.39 -7.38 -18.69
C GLU A 32 -9.93 -8.29 -17.54
N GLY A 33 -9.41 -7.70 -16.47
CA GLY A 33 -8.89 -8.43 -15.31
C GLY A 33 -7.62 -9.26 -15.61
N ILE A 34 -6.94 -8.98 -16.73
CA ILE A 34 -5.77 -9.75 -17.16
C ILE A 34 -4.50 -9.14 -16.60
N TYR A 35 -4.11 -9.57 -15.41
CA TYR A 35 -2.91 -9.13 -14.73
C TYR A 35 -2.01 -10.30 -14.37
N THR A 36 -0.69 -10.05 -14.37
CA THR A 36 0.32 -11.00 -13.88
C THR A 36 1.14 -10.34 -12.78
N SER A 37 1.53 -11.07 -11.75
CA SER A 37 2.28 -10.54 -10.60
C SER A 37 3.61 -9.87 -11.01
N VAL A 38 4.25 -10.37 -12.07
CA VAL A 38 5.52 -9.83 -12.60
C VAL A 38 5.32 -8.65 -13.56
N GLY A 39 4.10 -8.42 -14.04
CA GLY A 39 3.75 -7.35 -14.98
C GLY A 39 3.94 -5.94 -14.39
N SER A 40 3.77 -4.95 -15.26
CA SER A 40 3.77 -3.54 -14.87
C SER A 40 2.62 -2.83 -15.58
N TYR A 41 1.74 -2.17 -14.83
CA TYR A 41 0.49 -1.61 -15.32
C TYR A 41 0.31 -0.16 -14.86
N ASP A 42 -0.56 0.58 -15.56
CA ASP A 42 -0.90 1.94 -15.13
C ASP A 42 -1.70 1.87 -13.81
N HIS A 43 -1.23 2.60 -12.80
CA HIS A 43 -1.91 2.70 -11.51
C HIS A 43 -3.34 3.23 -11.60
N LYS A 44 -3.65 3.99 -12.66
CA LYS A 44 -5.00 4.53 -12.89
C LYS A 44 -6.04 3.43 -13.06
N ALA A 45 -5.64 2.27 -13.58
CA ALA A 45 -6.54 1.12 -13.68
C ALA A 45 -6.96 0.63 -12.28
N LEU A 46 -6.01 0.49 -11.35
CA LEU A 46 -6.33 0.12 -9.97
C LEU A 46 -7.20 1.18 -9.27
N VAL A 47 -6.89 2.45 -9.44
CA VAL A 47 -7.72 3.55 -8.88
C VAL A 47 -9.15 3.46 -9.42
N LYS A 48 -9.32 3.20 -10.72
CA LYS A 48 -10.64 3.02 -11.35
C LYS A 48 -11.41 1.85 -10.73
N LEU A 49 -10.74 0.71 -10.52
CA LEU A 49 -11.33 -0.47 -9.88
C LEU A 49 -11.77 -0.15 -8.44
N ILE A 50 -10.93 0.51 -7.63
CA ILE A 50 -11.28 0.91 -6.27
C ILE A 50 -12.49 1.86 -6.25
N VAL A 51 -12.52 2.86 -7.13
CA VAL A 51 -13.65 3.79 -7.24
C VAL A 51 -14.93 3.07 -7.66
N GLN A 52 -14.84 2.11 -8.58
CA GLN A 52 -16.01 1.35 -9.02
C GLN A 52 -16.50 0.40 -7.92
N LEU A 53 -15.58 -0.27 -7.20
CA LEU A 53 -15.92 -1.10 -6.04
C LEU A 53 -16.60 -0.28 -4.94
N SER A 54 -16.12 0.95 -4.69
CA SER A 54 -16.75 1.87 -3.75
C SER A 54 -18.19 2.18 -4.11
N LYS A 55 -18.50 2.41 -5.40
CA LYS A 55 -19.87 2.64 -5.88
C LYS A 55 -20.74 1.39 -5.73
N GLN A 56 -20.19 0.22 -6.02
CA GLN A 56 -20.90 -1.06 -5.97
C GLN A 56 -21.25 -1.46 -4.52
N THR A 57 -20.34 -1.22 -3.58
CA THR A 57 -20.47 -1.66 -2.18
C THR A 57 -20.98 -0.57 -1.24
N GLY A 58 -20.88 0.71 -1.63
CA GLY A 58 -21.15 1.85 -0.75
C GLY A 58 -20.03 2.12 0.28
N ILE A 59 -18.94 1.36 0.27
CA ILE A 59 -17.80 1.56 1.17
C ILE A 59 -16.94 2.70 0.61
N PRO A 60 -16.52 3.70 1.43
CA PRO A 60 -15.63 4.76 0.98
C PRO A 60 -14.35 4.22 0.33
N ALA A 61 -13.88 4.87 -0.74
CA ALA A 61 -12.68 4.44 -1.45
C ALA A 61 -11.42 4.45 -0.56
N GLU A 62 -11.35 5.38 0.38
CA GLU A 62 -10.28 5.47 1.39
C GLU A 62 -10.25 4.24 2.29
N GLU A 63 -11.42 3.76 2.72
CA GLU A 63 -11.51 2.57 3.57
C GLU A 63 -11.17 1.30 2.77
N LEU A 64 -11.61 1.19 1.51
CA LEU A 64 -11.21 0.11 0.62
C LEU A 64 -9.69 0.07 0.41
N GLN A 65 -9.06 1.23 0.21
CA GLN A 65 -7.62 1.35 0.10
C GLN A 65 -6.90 0.89 1.39
N ARG A 66 -7.41 1.31 2.55
CA ARG A 66 -6.83 0.97 3.86
C ARG A 66 -6.91 -0.54 4.10
N VAL A 67 -8.09 -1.13 3.94
CA VAL A 67 -8.28 -2.59 4.11
C VAL A 67 -7.41 -3.38 3.14
N PHE A 68 -7.33 -2.93 1.89
CA PHE A 68 -6.44 -3.54 0.90
C PHE A 68 -4.98 -3.48 1.33
N GLY A 69 -4.49 -2.29 1.74
CA GLY A 69 -3.11 -2.14 2.21
C GLY A 69 -2.78 -3.06 3.37
N GLN A 70 -3.68 -3.17 4.34
CA GLN A 70 -3.53 -4.05 5.51
C GLN A 70 -3.48 -5.53 5.11
N SER A 71 -4.38 -5.95 4.23
CA SER A 71 -4.48 -7.35 3.78
C SER A 71 -3.27 -7.80 2.94
N VAL A 72 -2.73 -6.92 2.10
CA VAL A 72 -1.65 -7.28 1.16
C VAL A 72 -0.26 -7.28 1.81
N PHE A 73 -0.12 -6.77 3.03
CA PHE A 73 1.20 -6.59 3.67
C PHE A 73 1.99 -7.90 3.75
N GLU A 74 1.40 -8.97 4.28
CA GLU A 74 2.10 -10.26 4.47
C GLU A 74 2.58 -10.84 3.14
N ASN A 75 1.75 -10.85 2.10
CA ASN A 75 2.12 -11.37 0.79
C ASN A 75 3.26 -10.54 0.15
N LEU A 76 3.22 -9.21 0.34
CA LEU A 76 4.33 -8.35 -0.09
C LEU A 76 5.61 -8.60 0.71
N TYR A 77 5.49 -8.78 2.02
CA TYR A 77 6.63 -9.08 2.90
C TYR A 77 7.28 -10.41 2.53
N GLU A 78 6.49 -11.47 2.31
CA GLU A 78 6.97 -12.79 1.87
C GLU A 78 7.61 -12.77 0.48
N SER A 79 7.17 -11.86 -0.40
CA SER A 79 7.74 -11.68 -1.74
C SER A 79 9.11 -11.01 -1.75
N LEU A 80 9.58 -10.50 -0.61
CA LEU A 80 10.89 -9.85 -0.50
C LEU A 80 12.02 -10.87 -0.62
N PRO A 81 13.16 -10.51 -1.25
CA PRO A 81 14.31 -11.38 -1.33
C PRO A 81 14.84 -11.77 0.07
N GLU A 82 15.12 -13.07 0.28
CA GLU A 82 15.58 -13.63 1.57
C GLU A 82 16.85 -12.98 2.16
N ARG A 83 17.61 -12.25 1.36
CA ARG A 83 18.85 -11.56 1.80
C ARG A 83 18.66 -10.10 2.12
N SER A 84 17.42 -9.65 2.25
CA SER A 84 17.18 -8.25 2.54
C SER A 84 17.53 -7.92 3.99
N SER A 85 18.08 -6.71 4.21
CA SER A 85 18.26 -6.15 5.54
C SER A 85 16.95 -6.03 6.32
N LEU A 86 15.83 -6.21 5.63
CA LEU A 86 14.46 -6.20 6.15
C LEU A 86 14.15 -7.37 7.10
N GLN A 87 14.76 -8.54 6.88
CA GLN A 87 14.61 -9.69 7.77
C GLN A 87 15.24 -9.46 9.16
N GLY A 88 16.11 -8.46 9.28
CA GLY A 88 16.71 -8.06 10.55
C GLY A 88 15.89 -7.03 11.34
N CYS A 89 14.80 -6.51 10.79
CA CYS A 89 13.92 -5.58 11.48
C CYS A 89 13.26 -6.25 12.68
N LYS A 90 13.21 -5.52 13.78
CA LYS A 90 12.62 -6.00 15.05
C LYS A 90 11.30 -5.30 15.39
N ASN A 91 10.95 -4.26 14.65
CA ASN A 91 9.76 -3.45 14.89
C ASN A 91 9.33 -2.72 13.62
N SER A 92 8.11 -2.21 13.63
CA SER A 92 7.48 -1.51 12.53
C SER A 92 8.23 -0.25 12.09
N LEU A 93 8.74 0.55 13.03
CA LEU A 93 9.44 1.79 12.68
C LEU A 93 10.73 1.51 11.91
N GLN A 94 11.49 0.48 12.32
CA GLN A 94 12.68 0.05 11.57
C GLN A 94 12.31 -0.44 10.16
N PHE A 95 11.23 -1.21 10.04
CA PHE A 95 10.77 -1.71 8.75
C PHE A 95 10.34 -0.56 7.83
N ILE A 96 9.50 0.38 8.31
CA ILE A 96 9.05 1.54 7.53
C ILE A 96 10.25 2.36 7.03
N ARG A 97 11.27 2.54 7.87
CA ARG A 97 12.50 3.24 7.48
C ARG A 97 13.20 2.55 6.31
N LEU A 98 13.35 1.23 6.40
CA LEU A 98 14.02 0.44 5.37
C LEU A 98 13.20 0.28 4.07
N VAL A 99 11.88 0.47 4.09
CA VAL A 99 11.06 0.49 2.87
C VAL A 99 11.57 1.54 1.89
N GLU A 100 11.85 2.77 2.36
CA GLU A 100 12.38 3.83 1.49
C GLU A 100 13.81 3.54 1.07
N ASP A 101 14.68 3.21 2.03
CA ASP A 101 16.12 3.08 1.80
C ASP A 101 16.48 1.84 0.98
N TYR A 102 15.62 0.81 0.98
CA TYR A 102 15.93 -0.45 0.33
C TYR A 102 14.88 -0.86 -0.72
N ILE A 103 13.61 -1.02 -0.35
CA ILE A 103 12.58 -1.55 -1.26
C ILE A 103 12.36 -0.62 -2.44
N HIS A 104 12.13 0.66 -2.20
CA HIS A 104 11.86 1.62 -3.25
C HIS A 104 13.07 1.82 -4.17
N ILE A 105 14.28 1.75 -3.63
CA ILE A 105 15.52 1.81 -4.41
C ILE A 105 15.69 0.57 -5.29
N GLU A 106 15.50 -0.64 -4.73
CA GLU A 106 15.61 -1.89 -5.50
C GLU A 106 14.53 -1.99 -6.59
N VAL A 107 13.29 -1.58 -6.29
CA VAL A 107 12.23 -1.51 -7.29
C VAL A 107 12.62 -0.57 -8.45
N LYS A 108 13.24 0.58 -8.19
CA LYS A 108 13.73 1.49 -9.24
C LYS A 108 14.87 0.90 -10.05
N LYS A 109 15.79 0.17 -9.41
CA LYS A 109 16.92 -0.49 -10.13
C LYS A 109 16.43 -1.58 -11.06
N LEU A 110 15.48 -2.39 -10.62
CA LEU A 110 14.95 -3.51 -11.39
C LEU A 110 13.95 -3.05 -12.47
N TYR A 111 13.26 -1.95 -12.23
CA TYR A 111 12.19 -1.44 -13.08
C TYR A 111 12.36 0.08 -13.26
N GLN A 112 13.12 0.48 -14.26
CA GLN A 112 13.48 1.88 -14.52
C GLN A 112 12.25 2.80 -14.68
N GLU A 113 11.15 2.26 -15.24
CA GLU A 113 9.88 2.98 -15.40
C GLU A 113 9.04 3.03 -14.10
N ALA A 114 9.45 2.34 -13.04
CA ALA A 114 8.71 2.37 -11.79
C ALA A 114 8.90 3.72 -11.08
N ASN A 115 7.77 4.30 -10.68
CA ASN A 115 7.75 5.49 -9.84
C ASN A 115 7.08 5.15 -8.50
N PRO A 116 7.79 4.49 -7.56
CA PRO A 116 7.24 4.22 -6.24
C PRO A 116 6.97 5.51 -5.47
N PRO A 117 6.12 5.47 -4.44
CA PRO A 117 6.01 6.58 -3.50
C PRO A 117 7.36 6.88 -2.87
N ARG A 118 7.51 8.10 -2.36
CA ARG A 118 8.70 8.56 -1.66
C ARG A 118 8.35 8.95 -0.23
N PHE A 119 9.18 8.55 0.72
CA PHE A 119 9.08 8.94 2.12
C PHE A 119 10.18 9.92 2.47
N ASP A 120 9.79 11.15 2.80
CA ASP A 120 10.72 12.18 3.29
C ASP A 120 10.63 12.22 4.82
N PHE A 121 11.56 11.59 5.51
CA PHE A 121 11.58 11.51 6.98
C PHE A 121 11.93 12.85 7.61
N ILE A 122 11.12 13.28 8.57
CA ILE A 122 11.23 14.58 9.26
C ILE A 122 11.81 14.39 10.66
N SER A 123 11.32 13.40 11.39
CA SER A 123 11.78 13.09 12.73
C SER A 123 11.61 11.60 13.03
N GLU A 124 12.57 11.04 13.75
CA GLU A 124 12.61 9.65 14.15
C GLU A 124 13.14 9.53 15.57
N THR A 125 12.44 8.77 16.40
CA THR A 125 12.84 8.37 17.74
C THR A 125 12.61 6.86 17.91
N GLU A 126 12.86 6.30 19.07
CA GLU A 126 12.59 4.89 19.34
C GLU A 126 11.09 4.54 19.32
N THR A 127 10.22 5.52 19.58
CA THR A 127 8.77 5.31 19.73
C THR A 127 7.91 6.14 18.77
N GLU A 128 8.50 7.04 18.00
CA GLU A 128 7.76 7.93 17.10
C GLU A 128 8.53 8.17 15.80
N MET A 129 7.80 8.19 14.70
CA MET A 129 8.30 8.54 13.38
C MET A 129 7.35 9.51 12.70
N ILE A 130 7.89 10.56 12.08
CA ILE A 130 7.14 11.52 11.26
C ILE A 130 7.78 11.57 9.87
N PHE A 131 6.98 11.34 8.84
CA PHE A 131 7.43 11.43 7.45
C PHE A 131 6.34 11.96 6.53
N ASP A 132 6.75 12.56 5.41
CA ASP A 132 5.87 12.96 4.33
C ASP A 132 5.88 11.88 3.24
N TYR A 133 4.70 11.30 3.00
CA TYR A 133 4.43 10.38 1.90
C TYR A 133 4.11 11.20 0.65
N LYS A 134 4.92 11.05 -0.41
CA LYS A 134 4.76 11.75 -1.68
C LYS A 134 4.51 10.76 -2.81
N SER A 135 3.36 10.90 -3.47
CA SER A 135 2.99 10.00 -4.56
C SER A 135 1.97 10.63 -5.50
N ALA A 136 2.27 10.63 -6.79
CA ALA A 136 1.30 11.05 -7.82
C ALA A 136 0.09 10.11 -7.96
N ARG A 137 0.02 9.03 -7.16
CA ARG A 137 -1.05 8.02 -7.24
C ARG A 137 -2.24 8.31 -6.33
N CYS A 138 -2.12 9.26 -5.39
CA CYS A 138 -3.16 9.58 -4.39
C CYS A 138 -3.67 8.34 -3.65
N MET A 139 -2.77 7.46 -3.21
CA MET A 139 -3.09 6.19 -2.54
C MET A 139 -2.51 6.14 -1.12
N SER A 140 -2.60 7.25 -0.40
CA SER A 140 -2.08 7.37 0.98
C SER A 140 -2.78 6.43 1.97
N HIS A 141 -4.05 6.08 1.72
CA HIS A 141 -4.76 5.12 2.56
C HIS A 141 -4.31 3.67 2.34
N VAL A 142 -3.75 3.33 1.17
CA VAL A 142 -3.02 2.05 0.99
C VAL A 142 -1.76 2.05 1.87
N CYS A 143 -1.03 3.17 1.92
CA CYS A 143 0.14 3.30 2.80
C CYS A 143 -0.27 3.16 4.28
N LEU A 144 -1.38 3.79 4.70
CA LEU A 144 -1.95 3.60 6.05
C LEU A 144 -2.19 2.12 6.35
N GLY A 145 -2.88 1.42 5.47
CA GLY A 145 -3.16 -0.01 5.63
C GLY A 145 -1.89 -0.86 5.69
N LEU A 146 -0.90 -0.56 4.85
CA LEU A 146 0.41 -1.25 4.90
C LEU A 146 1.13 -1.03 6.24
N ILE A 147 1.06 0.16 6.84
CA ILE A 147 1.62 0.43 8.17
C ILE A 147 0.88 -0.36 9.24
N GLU A 148 -0.45 -0.46 9.15
CA GLU A 148 -1.26 -1.27 10.06
C GLU A 148 -0.94 -2.77 9.92
N GLY A 149 -0.80 -3.29 8.70
CA GLY A 149 -0.35 -4.66 8.43
C GLY A 149 1.05 -4.93 8.98
N CYS A 150 1.96 -3.98 8.82
CA CYS A 150 3.30 -4.02 9.40
C CYS A 150 3.24 -4.12 10.93
N ALA A 151 2.39 -3.31 11.58
CA ALA A 151 2.21 -3.36 13.03
C ALA A 151 1.71 -4.74 13.50
N GLN A 152 0.76 -5.33 12.78
CA GLN A 152 0.27 -6.69 13.07
C GLN A 152 1.38 -7.74 12.93
N HIS A 153 2.20 -7.65 11.89
CA HIS A 153 3.33 -8.56 11.66
C HIS A 153 4.34 -8.54 12.82
N PHE A 154 4.61 -7.36 13.40
CA PHE A 154 5.54 -7.22 14.53
C PHE A 154 4.87 -7.31 15.90
N ASP A 155 3.55 -7.63 15.96
CA ASP A 155 2.75 -7.70 17.20
C ASP A 155 2.83 -6.38 18.01
N GLU A 156 2.76 -5.25 17.29
CA GLU A 156 2.82 -3.90 17.85
C GLU A 156 1.48 -3.18 17.73
N SER A 157 1.20 -2.30 18.69
CA SER A 157 0.09 -1.34 18.60
C SER A 157 0.63 0.03 18.20
N LEU A 158 0.13 0.57 17.10
CA LEU A 158 0.52 1.88 16.60
C LEU A 158 -0.66 2.86 16.64
N ASN A 159 -0.38 4.09 17.03
CA ASN A 159 -1.27 5.23 16.78
C ASN A 159 -0.77 5.95 15.53
N ILE A 160 -1.60 6.02 14.49
CA ILE A 160 -1.24 6.59 13.20
C ILE A 160 -2.15 7.78 12.91
N ALA A 161 -1.56 8.97 12.76
CA ALA A 161 -2.26 10.16 12.32
C ALA A 161 -1.81 10.54 10.90
N MET A 162 -2.75 11.00 10.08
CA MET A 162 -2.52 11.49 8.72
C MET A 162 -2.98 12.93 8.60
N GLU A 163 -2.19 13.75 7.92
CA GLU A 163 -2.50 15.15 7.61
C GLU A 163 -2.10 15.46 6.16
N ASN A 164 -3.03 16.00 5.39
CA ASN A 164 -2.72 16.43 4.02
C ASN A 164 -1.87 17.70 4.03
N ASN A 165 -0.68 17.65 3.46
CA ASN A 165 0.18 18.82 3.27
C ASN A 165 -0.28 19.67 2.09
N ASP A 166 -1.02 19.08 1.15
CA ASP A 166 -1.58 19.77 -0.01
C ASP A 166 -3.05 19.39 -0.25
N LYS A 167 -3.70 20.10 -1.17
CA LYS A 167 -5.11 19.82 -1.54
C LYS A 167 -5.27 18.67 -2.54
N SER A 168 -4.18 18.19 -3.11
CA SER A 168 -4.21 17.15 -4.15
C SER A 168 -4.23 15.73 -3.57
N GLY A 169 -3.83 15.57 -2.28
CA GLY A 169 -3.61 14.25 -1.66
C GLY A 169 -2.35 13.54 -2.14
N ASN A 170 -1.48 14.26 -2.86
CA ASN A 170 -0.19 13.73 -3.34
C ASN A 170 0.91 13.82 -2.29
N ASP A 171 0.73 14.67 -1.28
CA ASP A 171 1.66 14.91 -0.18
C ASP A 171 0.90 14.82 1.15
N VAL A 172 1.18 13.76 1.90
CA VAL A 172 0.47 13.44 3.15
C VAL A 172 1.49 13.17 4.24
N ARG A 173 1.38 13.89 5.35
CA ARG A 173 2.18 13.67 6.55
C ARG A 173 1.61 12.51 7.36
N PHE A 174 2.48 11.56 7.66
CA PHE A 174 2.22 10.48 8.61
C PHE A 174 2.97 10.76 9.91
N LYS A 175 2.26 10.60 11.02
CA LYS A 175 2.83 10.52 12.36
C LYS A 175 2.49 9.15 12.91
N VAL A 176 3.50 8.33 13.14
CA VAL A 176 3.38 6.95 13.62
C VAL A 176 4.00 6.89 15.01
N THR A 177 3.22 6.47 16.00
CA THR A 177 3.67 6.40 17.41
C THR A 177 3.38 5.00 17.95
N VAL A 178 4.38 4.37 18.55
CA VAL A 178 4.24 3.08 19.23
C VAL A 178 3.45 3.29 20.52
N VAL A 179 2.39 2.52 20.71
CA VAL A 179 1.59 2.52 21.94
C VAL A 179 2.12 1.41 22.84
N GLY A 180 2.69 1.82 23.97
CA GLY A 180 3.27 0.90 24.98
C GLY A 180 2.24 0.11 25.78
#